data_524342d3fe77b279016645e3ff51b5bc
#
_entry.id   524342d3fe77b279016645e3ff51b5bc
#
_cell.length_a   1.000
_cell.length_b   1.000
_cell.length_c   1.000
_cell.angle_alpha   90.00
_cell.angle_beta   90.00
_cell.angle_gamma   90.00
#
_symmetry.space_group_name_H-M   'P 1'
#
loop_
_entity.id
_entity.type
_entity.pdbx_description
1 polymer ?
#
loop_
_entity_poly.entity_id
_entity_poly.type
_entity_poly.pdbx_seq_one_letter_code
_entity_poly.pdbx_strand_id
1 'polypeptide(L)'
;MVRRISLLTVGTLGDVGPMVALGLALKEAGYEVSLAAPEDFMDYVASKGLEARRCGTDFSKFMKDGEMAEIAGAHTIVTVKKWLRPGADMRALFEGILRDAVTASADADAILFHPVISVAGEIAEARNIPAVMVGLGSVSPSAENLLSVIPGTGIAAWNRYGYNTLGLQRLAYRRVIGEIRKS
;
A
#
# COMPACT_ATOMS: atom_id res chain seq x y z
N MET A 1 -1.90 15.18 21.08
CA MET A 1 -0.46 14.83 21.01
C MET A 1 -0.37 13.46 20.38
N VAL A 2 0.43 13.27 19.32
CA VAL A 2 0.61 11.95 18.67
C VAL A 2 1.34 11.02 19.62
N ARG A 3 0.75 9.88 19.95
CA ARG A 3 1.34 8.86 20.81
C ARG A 3 1.40 7.50 20.10
N ARG A 4 0.32 7.11 19.43
CA ARG A 4 0.20 5.85 18.73
C ARG A 4 0.27 6.06 17.22
N ILE A 5 1.22 5.38 16.57
CA ILE A 5 1.46 5.45 15.13
C ILE A 5 1.16 4.08 14.51
N SER A 6 0.31 4.06 13.49
CA SER A 6 0.07 2.87 12.68
C SER A 6 0.83 2.98 11.36
N LEU A 7 1.72 2.02 11.10
CA LEU A 7 2.36 1.86 9.80
C LEU A 7 1.56 0.85 8.99
N LEU A 8 1.28 1.18 7.73
CA LEU A 8 0.52 0.32 6.81
C LEU A 8 1.38 0.00 5.60
N THR A 9 1.66 -1.27 5.35
CA THR A 9 2.40 -1.72 4.18
C THR A 9 1.80 -2.96 3.55
N VAL A 10 2.00 -3.11 2.25
CA VAL A 10 1.69 -4.30 1.46
C VAL A 10 2.82 -4.53 0.48
N GLY A 11 3.02 -5.78 0.08
CA GLY A 11 4.05 -6.14 -0.88
C GLY A 11 4.96 -7.25 -0.36
N THR A 12 6.19 -7.22 -0.79
CA THR A 12 7.23 -8.21 -0.48
C THR A 12 8.06 -7.81 0.74
N LEU A 13 9.05 -8.62 1.10
CA LEU A 13 10.01 -8.27 2.14
C LEU A 13 10.74 -6.94 1.87
N GLY A 14 10.90 -6.57 0.59
CA GLY A 14 11.47 -5.29 0.18
C GLY A 14 10.62 -4.09 0.61
N ASP A 15 9.31 -4.29 0.79
CA ASP A 15 8.36 -3.28 1.25
C ASP A 15 8.18 -3.31 2.77
N VAL A 16 8.14 -4.52 3.34
CA VAL A 16 7.91 -4.73 4.78
C VAL A 16 9.17 -4.41 5.61
N GLY A 17 10.35 -4.81 5.14
CA GLY A 17 11.61 -4.62 5.87
C GLY A 17 11.92 -3.17 6.24
N PRO A 18 11.89 -2.22 5.28
CA PRO A 18 12.08 -0.79 5.58
C PRO A 18 11.04 -0.23 6.55
N MET A 19 9.77 -0.68 6.47
CA MET A 19 8.73 -0.25 7.40
C MET A 19 8.94 -0.81 8.80
N VAL A 20 9.49 -2.03 8.94
CA VAL A 20 9.94 -2.57 10.23
C VAL A 20 11.05 -1.69 10.81
N ALA A 21 12.07 -1.34 10.02
CA ALA A 21 13.16 -0.48 10.49
C ALA A 21 12.65 0.90 10.95
N LEU A 22 11.76 1.52 10.19
CA LEU A 22 11.10 2.76 10.56
C LEU A 22 10.29 2.62 11.85
N GLY A 23 9.53 1.52 11.98
CA GLY A 23 8.72 1.26 13.18
C GLY A 23 9.56 1.09 14.43
N LEU A 24 10.70 0.42 14.34
CA LEU A 24 11.63 0.27 15.45
C LEU A 24 12.24 1.62 15.87
N ALA A 25 12.65 2.45 14.91
CA ALA A 25 13.18 3.79 15.19
C ALA A 25 12.12 4.69 15.87
N LEU A 26 10.86 4.63 15.44
CA LEU A 26 9.76 5.34 16.08
C LEU A 26 9.49 4.85 17.50
N LYS A 27 9.57 3.52 17.71
CA LYS A 27 9.43 2.93 19.05
C LYS A 27 10.56 3.37 19.99
N GLU A 28 11.79 3.42 19.50
CA GLU A 28 12.95 3.95 20.24
C GLU A 28 12.76 5.45 20.57
N ALA A 29 12.09 6.21 19.70
CA ALA A 29 11.72 7.60 19.96
C ALA A 29 10.55 7.79 20.94
N GLY A 30 10.01 6.69 21.51
CA GLY A 30 9.00 6.70 22.55
C GLY A 30 7.54 6.65 22.07
N TYR A 31 7.30 6.34 20.78
CA TYR A 31 5.95 6.14 20.26
C TYR A 31 5.47 4.69 20.48
N GLU A 32 4.18 4.51 20.64
CA GLU A 32 3.51 3.22 20.51
C GLU A 32 3.31 2.94 19.01
N VAL A 33 3.86 1.82 18.51
CA VAL A 33 3.89 1.56 17.07
C VAL A 33 3.29 0.21 16.76
N SER A 34 2.30 0.19 15.85
CA SER A 34 1.82 -1.02 15.19
C SER A 34 2.24 -1.01 13.72
N LEU A 35 2.50 -2.20 13.16
CA LEU A 35 2.78 -2.38 11.74
C LEU A 35 1.79 -3.36 11.13
N ALA A 36 0.97 -2.86 10.23
CA ALA A 36 0.07 -3.67 9.43
C ALA A 36 0.79 -4.11 8.14
N ALA A 37 0.86 -5.42 7.94
CA ALA A 37 1.56 -6.07 6.84
C ALA A 37 0.74 -7.25 6.29
N PRO A 38 1.09 -7.79 5.09
CA PRO A 38 0.47 -9.00 4.58
C PRO A 38 0.58 -10.17 5.56
N GLU A 39 -0.38 -11.09 5.47
CA GLU A 39 -0.51 -12.21 6.41
C GLU A 39 0.76 -13.05 6.55
N ASP A 40 1.47 -13.27 5.44
CA ASP A 40 2.73 -14.03 5.38
C ASP A 40 3.92 -13.34 6.08
N PHE A 41 3.78 -12.07 6.49
CA PHE A 41 4.80 -11.32 7.23
C PHE A 41 4.46 -11.04 8.70
N MET A 42 3.30 -11.48 9.20
CA MET A 42 2.87 -11.22 10.57
C MET A 42 3.88 -11.70 11.62
N ASP A 43 4.33 -12.96 11.49
CA ASP A 43 5.32 -13.54 12.41
C ASP A 43 6.67 -12.83 12.32
N TYR A 44 7.08 -12.41 11.12
CA TYR A 44 8.30 -11.63 10.93
C TYR A 44 8.22 -10.30 11.68
N VAL A 45 7.14 -9.54 11.52
CA VAL A 45 6.93 -8.26 12.20
C VAL A 45 6.93 -8.45 13.72
N ALA A 46 6.19 -9.44 14.23
CA ALA A 46 6.11 -9.76 15.66
C ALA A 46 7.47 -10.17 16.22
N SER A 47 8.27 -10.96 15.48
CA SER A 47 9.62 -11.36 15.88
C SER A 47 10.59 -10.20 16.05
N LYS A 48 10.33 -9.06 15.40
CA LYS A 48 11.10 -7.82 15.55
C LYS A 48 10.66 -6.96 16.73
N GLY A 49 9.61 -7.38 17.45
CA GLY A 49 9.12 -6.67 18.64
C GLY A 49 8.16 -5.51 18.33
N LEU A 50 7.55 -5.49 17.15
CA LEU A 50 6.46 -4.58 16.79
C LEU A 50 5.11 -5.28 16.98
N GLU A 51 4.07 -4.49 17.29
CA GLU A 51 2.70 -4.97 17.25
C GLU A 51 2.31 -5.24 15.80
N ALA A 52 2.15 -6.53 15.45
CA ALA A 52 1.79 -6.94 14.09
C ALA A 52 0.27 -6.89 13.91
N ARG A 53 -0.18 -6.27 12.81
CA ARG A 53 -1.58 -6.22 12.38
C ARG A 53 -1.68 -6.68 10.94
N ARG A 54 -2.78 -7.33 10.57
CA ARG A 54 -2.98 -7.81 9.20
C ARG A 54 -3.37 -6.66 8.27
N CYS A 55 -2.77 -6.64 7.07
CA CYS A 55 -3.17 -5.80 5.96
C CYS A 55 -3.03 -6.57 4.63
N GLY A 56 -4.10 -7.21 4.21
CA GLY A 56 -4.15 -8.09 3.05
C GLY A 56 -3.88 -9.56 3.39
N THR A 57 -4.01 -10.39 2.38
CA THR A 57 -3.77 -11.84 2.45
C THR A 57 -2.30 -12.18 2.22
N ASP A 58 -1.96 -13.48 2.18
CA ASP A 58 -0.64 -13.98 1.79
C ASP A 58 -0.23 -13.42 0.42
N PHE A 59 0.65 -12.42 0.45
CA PHE A 59 1.09 -11.71 -0.74
C PHE A 59 2.02 -12.56 -1.60
N SER A 60 2.82 -13.41 -0.97
CA SER A 60 3.73 -14.32 -1.66
C SER A 60 2.98 -15.35 -2.50
N LYS A 61 1.87 -15.87 -1.98
CA LYS A 61 0.98 -16.77 -2.71
C LYS A 61 0.26 -16.04 -3.85
N PHE A 62 -0.27 -14.84 -3.58
CA PHE A 62 -0.94 -14.02 -4.58
C PHE A 62 -0.02 -13.69 -5.77
N MET A 63 1.27 -13.42 -5.53
CA MET A 63 2.24 -13.15 -6.58
C MET A 63 2.59 -14.37 -7.44
N LYS A 64 2.47 -15.58 -6.90
CA LYS A 64 2.78 -16.84 -7.59
C LYS A 64 1.59 -17.38 -8.38
N ASP A 65 0.39 -17.09 -7.94
CA ASP A 65 -0.86 -17.67 -8.45
C ASP A 65 -1.70 -16.63 -9.21
N GLY A 66 -2.53 -17.09 -10.15
CA GLY A 66 -3.58 -16.31 -10.78
C GLY A 66 -3.12 -15.13 -11.64
N GLU A 67 -3.87 -14.04 -11.55
CA GLU A 67 -3.69 -12.86 -12.42
C GLU A 67 -2.33 -12.18 -12.30
N MET A 68 -1.68 -12.23 -11.13
CA MET A 68 -0.36 -11.61 -10.94
C MET A 68 0.76 -12.42 -11.57
N ALA A 69 0.69 -13.74 -11.56
CA ALA A 69 1.65 -14.58 -12.28
C ALA A 69 1.61 -14.30 -13.79
N GLU A 70 0.42 -14.07 -14.34
CA GLU A 70 0.25 -13.67 -15.75
C GLU A 70 0.79 -12.26 -16.04
N ILE A 71 0.66 -11.31 -15.09
CA ILE A 71 1.17 -9.94 -15.22
C ILE A 71 2.70 -9.92 -15.17
N ALA A 72 3.31 -10.73 -14.32
CA ALA A 72 4.78 -10.78 -14.15
C ALA A 72 5.53 -11.19 -15.43
N GLY A 73 4.91 -11.97 -16.32
CA GLY A 73 5.46 -12.37 -17.63
C GLY A 73 4.96 -11.54 -18.82
N ALA A 74 4.11 -10.53 -18.61
CA ALA A 74 3.43 -9.84 -19.70
C ALA A 74 4.17 -8.58 -20.19
N HIS A 75 3.98 -8.24 -21.48
CA HIS A 75 4.43 -6.96 -22.02
C HIS A 75 3.69 -5.79 -21.37
N THR A 76 4.35 -4.63 -21.28
CA THR A 76 3.89 -3.40 -20.62
C THR A 76 2.43 -3.01 -20.91
N ILE A 77 1.96 -3.17 -22.15
CA ILE A 77 0.58 -2.82 -22.56
C ILE A 77 -0.44 -3.74 -21.87
N VAL A 78 -0.16 -5.04 -21.75
CA VAL A 78 -1.05 -6.00 -21.08
C VAL A 78 -1.11 -5.70 -19.59
N THR A 79 0.03 -5.40 -19.00
CA THR A 79 0.15 -4.99 -17.59
C THR A 79 -0.70 -3.76 -17.30
N VAL A 80 -0.54 -2.69 -18.09
CA VAL A 80 -1.32 -1.44 -17.93
C VAL A 80 -2.83 -1.70 -18.09
N LYS A 81 -3.23 -2.51 -19.10
CA LYS A 81 -4.65 -2.84 -19.32
C LYS A 81 -5.26 -3.61 -18.13
N LYS A 82 -4.54 -4.57 -17.55
CA LYS A 82 -4.98 -5.32 -16.37
C LYS A 82 -5.06 -4.44 -15.14
N TRP A 83 -4.11 -3.53 -14.94
CA TRP A 83 -4.19 -2.54 -13.86
C TRP A 83 -5.39 -1.60 -13.98
N LEU A 84 -5.77 -1.19 -15.19
CA LEU A 84 -6.95 -0.35 -15.42
C LEU A 84 -8.27 -1.13 -15.33
N ARG A 85 -8.23 -2.45 -15.54
CA ARG A 85 -9.41 -3.33 -15.47
C ARG A 85 -9.02 -4.61 -14.72
N PRO A 86 -8.84 -4.52 -13.39
CA PRO A 86 -8.48 -5.67 -12.57
C PRO A 86 -9.57 -6.73 -12.60
N GLY A 87 -9.18 -7.99 -12.64
CA GLY A 87 -10.09 -9.13 -12.51
C GLY A 87 -10.63 -9.29 -11.09
N ALA A 88 -11.35 -10.38 -10.86
CA ALA A 88 -12.03 -10.61 -9.59
C ALA A 88 -11.03 -10.78 -8.42
N ASP A 89 -9.95 -11.52 -8.63
CA ASP A 89 -8.95 -11.82 -7.59
C ASP A 89 -8.20 -10.56 -7.14
N MET A 90 -7.79 -9.73 -8.11
CA MET A 90 -7.12 -8.47 -7.82
C MET A 90 -8.06 -7.48 -7.11
N ARG A 91 -9.33 -7.42 -7.49
CA ARG A 91 -10.32 -6.59 -6.80
C ARG A 91 -10.51 -7.04 -5.36
N ALA A 92 -10.69 -8.35 -5.14
CA ALA A 92 -10.87 -8.91 -3.80
C ALA A 92 -9.65 -8.62 -2.90
N LEU A 93 -8.43 -8.76 -3.45
CA LEU A 93 -7.22 -8.40 -2.73
C LEU A 93 -7.22 -6.93 -2.30
N PHE A 94 -7.44 -6.00 -3.23
CA PHE A 94 -7.44 -4.58 -2.92
C PHE A 94 -8.56 -4.18 -1.96
N GLU A 95 -9.77 -4.73 -2.13
CA GLU A 95 -10.86 -4.48 -1.18
C GLU A 95 -10.52 -5.00 0.22
N GLY A 96 -9.88 -6.18 0.31
CA GLY A 96 -9.38 -6.71 1.57
C GLY A 96 -8.36 -5.79 2.23
N ILE A 97 -7.35 -5.34 1.47
CA ILE A 97 -6.33 -4.38 1.94
C ILE A 97 -6.99 -3.08 2.45
N LEU A 98 -7.98 -2.55 1.73
CA LEU A 98 -8.66 -1.32 2.13
C LEU A 98 -9.43 -1.49 3.45
N ARG A 99 -10.14 -2.59 3.63
CA ARG A 99 -10.88 -2.90 4.87
C ARG A 99 -9.92 -3.16 6.05
N ASP A 100 -8.87 -3.93 5.80
CA ASP A 100 -7.85 -4.20 6.82
C ASP A 100 -7.12 -2.91 7.24
N ALA A 101 -6.84 -1.98 6.32
CA ALA A 101 -6.24 -0.69 6.64
C ALA A 101 -7.08 0.14 7.62
N VAL A 102 -8.42 0.13 7.46
CA VAL A 102 -9.35 0.78 8.41
C VAL A 102 -9.21 0.17 9.80
N THR A 103 -9.32 -1.16 9.87
CA THR A 103 -9.25 -1.87 11.15
C THR A 103 -7.88 -1.73 11.81
N ALA A 104 -6.81 -1.87 11.02
CA ALA A 104 -5.43 -1.82 11.51
C ALA A 104 -5.02 -0.42 12.00
N SER A 105 -5.70 0.64 11.57
CA SER A 105 -5.40 2.00 12.00
C SER A 105 -6.45 2.59 12.94
N ALA A 106 -7.42 1.80 13.41
CA ALA A 106 -8.60 2.32 14.16
C ALA A 106 -8.26 3.10 15.42
N ASP A 107 -7.19 2.78 16.12
CA ASP A 107 -6.72 3.40 17.35
C ASP A 107 -5.50 4.33 17.19
N ALA A 108 -5.09 4.59 15.94
CA ALA A 108 -3.91 5.42 15.67
C ALA A 108 -4.19 6.92 15.81
N ASP A 109 -3.21 7.66 16.32
CA ASP A 109 -3.17 9.13 16.33
C ASP A 109 -2.52 9.67 15.05
N ALA A 110 -1.75 8.84 14.33
CA ALA A 110 -1.13 9.16 13.04
C ALA A 110 -0.96 7.89 12.20
N ILE A 111 -1.00 8.03 10.89
CA ILE A 111 -0.84 6.92 9.94
C ILE A 111 0.36 7.18 9.03
N LEU A 112 1.30 6.23 8.95
CA LEU A 112 2.33 6.20 7.94
C LEU A 112 2.03 5.04 6.97
N PHE A 113 2.02 5.30 5.67
CA PHE A 113 1.51 4.30 4.74
C PHE A 113 2.32 4.17 3.44
N HIS A 114 2.39 2.95 2.94
CA HIS A 114 2.93 2.66 1.61
C HIS A 114 2.01 3.23 0.51
N PRO A 115 2.54 3.78 -0.60
CA PRO A 115 1.75 4.43 -1.66
C PRO A 115 0.59 3.60 -2.22
N VAL A 116 0.72 2.28 -2.24
CA VAL A 116 -0.35 1.36 -2.70
C VAL A 116 -1.59 1.42 -1.80
N ILE A 117 -1.43 1.80 -0.52
CA ILE A 117 -2.54 1.95 0.43
C ILE A 117 -3.01 3.41 0.47
N SER A 118 -3.31 3.98 -0.69
CA SER A 118 -3.69 5.39 -0.81
C SER A 118 -4.96 5.76 -0.01
N VAL A 119 -5.82 4.78 0.31
CA VAL A 119 -6.99 4.96 1.19
C VAL A 119 -6.63 5.42 2.60
N ALA A 120 -5.38 5.20 3.05
CA ALA A 120 -4.93 5.67 4.35
C ALA A 120 -5.04 7.19 4.51
N GLY A 121 -4.87 7.95 3.42
CA GLY A 121 -5.13 9.39 3.40
C GLY A 121 -6.61 9.74 3.67
N GLU A 122 -7.54 8.96 3.09
CA GLU A 122 -8.98 9.14 3.30
C GLU A 122 -9.40 8.79 4.73
N ILE A 123 -8.81 7.73 5.30
CA ILE A 123 -9.04 7.33 6.70
C ILE A 123 -8.56 8.43 7.64
N ALA A 124 -7.36 8.94 7.40
CA ALA A 124 -6.77 10.00 8.22
C ALA A 124 -7.58 11.31 8.13
N GLU A 125 -8.03 11.69 6.92
CA GLU A 125 -8.90 12.85 6.71
C GLU A 125 -10.22 12.71 7.48
N ALA A 126 -10.90 11.55 7.36
CA ALA A 126 -12.16 11.29 8.05
C ALA A 126 -12.01 11.35 9.58
N ARG A 127 -10.86 10.98 10.11
CA ARG A 127 -10.56 10.97 11.55
C ARG A 127 -9.85 12.23 12.05
N ASN A 128 -9.55 13.17 11.16
CA ASN A 128 -8.79 14.39 11.46
C ASN A 128 -7.44 14.10 12.15
N ILE A 129 -6.70 13.11 11.65
CA ILE A 129 -5.37 12.74 12.12
C ILE A 129 -4.34 12.90 10.99
N PRO A 130 -3.05 13.14 11.32
CA PRO A 130 -2.01 13.23 10.29
C PRO A 130 -1.77 11.90 9.57
N ALA A 131 -1.50 11.99 8.26
CA ALA A 131 -1.05 10.89 7.45
C ALA A 131 0.20 11.24 6.64
N VAL A 132 1.17 10.32 6.59
CA VAL A 132 2.42 10.49 5.86
C VAL A 132 2.62 9.31 4.91
N MET A 133 2.76 9.60 3.63
CA MET A 133 3.11 8.59 2.64
C MET A 133 4.62 8.29 2.70
N VAL A 134 4.96 7.03 2.88
CA VAL A 134 6.34 6.53 2.93
C VAL A 134 6.65 5.84 1.59
N GLY A 135 7.31 6.58 0.70
CA GLY A 135 7.75 6.04 -0.59
C GLY A 135 9.07 5.28 -0.44
N LEU A 136 9.06 4.00 -0.75
CA LEU A 136 10.26 3.15 -0.76
C LEU A 136 11.01 3.20 -2.10
N GLY A 137 10.47 3.91 -3.07
CA GLY A 137 11.03 4.21 -4.37
C GLY A 137 10.57 5.58 -4.85
N SER A 138 10.91 5.96 -6.08
CA SER A 138 10.47 7.22 -6.65
C SER A 138 8.94 7.22 -6.83
N VAL A 139 8.26 8.10 -6.12
CA VAL A 139 6.81 8.35 -6.24
C VAL A 139 6.51 9.66 -6.95
N SER A 140 7.54 10.38 -7.37
CA SER A 140 7.41 11.61 -8.16
C SER A 140 7.40 11.31 -9.65
N PRO A 141 6.60 12.04 -10.46
CA PRO A 141 6.58 11.89 -11.90
C PRO A 141 7.99 12.00 -12.52
N SER A 142 8.37 10.99 -13.30
CA SER A 142 9.68 10.88 -13.95
C SER A 142 9.52 10.79 -15.47
N ALA A 143 10.50 11.32 -16.22
CA ALA A 143 10.59 11.14 -17.65
C ALA A 143 11.18 9.77 -18.04
N GLU A 144 11.89 9.11 -17.11
CA GLU A 144 12.64 7.89 -17.36
C GLU A 144 11.84 6.62 -17.05
N ASN A 145 11.03 6.66 -15.98
CA ASN A 145 10.25 5.50 -15.52
C ASN A 145 8.76 5.80 -15.54
N LEU A 146 7.95 4.80 -15.90
CA LEU A 146 6.50 4.91 -15.91
C LEU A 146 5.93 4.97 -14.48
N LEU A 147 6.42 4.08 -13.62
CA LEU A 147 6.24 4.02 -12.17
C LEU A 147 7.54 3.49 -11.57
N SER A 148 7.74 3.66 -10.27
CA SER A 148 8.98 3.23 -9.61
C SER A 148 9.37 1.76 -9.86
N VAL A 149 8.39 0.90 -10.15
CA VAL A 149 8.57 -0.54 -10.39
C VAL A 149 8.31 -0.97 -11.83
N ILE A 150 7.91 -0.04 -12.71
CA ILE A 150 7.63 -0.33 -14.12
C ILE A 150 8.66 0.40 -14.98
N PRO A 151 9.42 -0.33 -15.82
CA PRO A 151 10.37 0.28 -16.74
C PRO A 151 9.73 1.34 -17.62
N GLY A 152 10.48 2.37 -17.95
CA GLY A 152 10.03 3.43 -18.84
C GLY A 152 9.68 2.95 -20.24
N THR A 153 8.79 3.63 -20.90
CA THR A 153 8.32 3.32 -22.26
C THR A 153 9.20 3.95 -23.35
N GLY A 154 10.25 4.69 -22.97
CA GLY A 154 11.04 5.51 -23.90
C GLY A 154 10.35 6.84 -24.28
N ILE A 155 9.10 7.09 -23.88
CA ILE A 155 8.35 8.32 -24.16
C ILE A 155 8.12 9.06 -22.84
N ALA A 156 8.86 10.15 -22.62
CA ALA A 156 8.83 10.94 -21.38
C ALA A 156 7.43 11.38 -20.94
N ALA A 157 6.57 11.79 -21.89
CA ALA A 157 5.19 12.19 -21.60
C ALA A 157 4.37 11.04 -21.03
N TRP A 158 4.48 9.84 -21.59
CA TRP A 158 3.80 8.64 -21.10
C TRP A 158 4.32 8.22 -19.72
N ASN A 159 5.63 8.30 -19.50
CA ASN A 159 6.22 7.98 -18.22
C ASN A 159 5.69 8.90 -17.11
N ARG A 160 5.66 10.22 -17.36
CA ARG A 160 5.08 11.20 -16.42
C ARG A 160 3.59 10.98 -16.17
N TYR A 161 2.83 10.68 -17.24
CA TYR A 161 1.38 10.44 -17.13
C TYR A 161 1.07 9.16 -16.34
N GLY A 162 1.94 8.15 -16.39
CA GLY A 162 1.77 6.91 -15.65
C GLY A 162 1.61 7.11 -14.15
N TYR A 163 2.25 8.13 -13.57
CA TYR A 163 2.08 8.45 -12.15
C TYR A 163 0.66 8.91 -11.79
N ASN A 164 -0.07 9.50 -12.73
CA ASN A 164 -1.45 9.88 -12.52
C ASN A 164 -2.38 8.66 -12.38
N THR A 165 -1.95 7.48 -12.84
CA THR A 165 -2.73 6.24 -12.69
C THR A 165 -2.86 5.80 -11.24
N LEU A 166 -1.94 6.20 -10.34
CA LEU A 166 -2.08 5.99 -8.91
C LEU A 166 -3.35 6.69 -8.37
N GLY A 167 -3.69 7.85 -8.91
CA GLY A 167 -4.95 8.54 -8.58
C GLY A 167 -6.21 7.84 -9.12
N LEU A 168 -6.10 7.08 -10.21
CA LEU A 168 -7.24 6.35 -10.78
C LEU A 168 -7.71 5.18 -9.90
N GLN A 169 -6.87 4.67 -9.01
CA GLN A 169 -7.27 3.68 -8.01
C GLN A 169 -8.42 4.20 -7.14
N ARG A 170 -8.44 5.49 -6.82
CA ARG A 170 -9.55 6.13 -6.07
C ARG A 170 -10.89 6.01 -6.82
N LEU A 171 -10.89 6.10 -8.15
CA LEU A 171 -12.09 5.92 -8.96
C LEU A 171 -12.56 4.47 -8.99
N ALA A 172 -11.63 3.52 -9.09
CA ALA A 172 -11.95 2.09 -9.10
C ALA A 172 -12.58 1.64 -7.76
N TYR A 173 -12.09 2.18 -6.65
CA TYR A 173 -12.53 1.79 -5.30
C TYR A 173 -13.43 2.82 -4.62
N ARG A 174 -13.98 3.80 -5.37
CA ARG A 174 -14.82 4.89 -4.82
C ARG A 174 -15.98 4.42 -3.96
N ARG A 175 -16.53 3.22 -4.23
CA ARG A 175 -17.62 2.64 -3.43
C ARG A 175 -17.13 2.23 -2.06
N VAL A 176 -16.04 1.48 -1.98
CA VAL A 176 -15.41 1.06 -0.71
C VAL A 176 -14.93 2.26 0.08
N ILE A 177 -14.31 3.24 -0.58
CA ILE A 177 -13.89 4.50 0.04
C ILE A 177 -15.12 5.26 0.59
N GLY A 178 -16.24 5.27 -0.16
CA GLY A 178 -17.47 5.89 0.28
C GLY A 178 -18.13 5.21 1.49
N GLU A 179 -17.98 3.90 1.64
CA GLU A 179 -18.40 3.14 2.82
C GLU A 179 -17.52 3.49 4.04
N ILE A 180 -16.20 3.55 3.84
CA ILE A 180 -15.22 3.91 4.88
C ILE A 180 -15.46 5.33 5.42
N ARG A 181 -15.79 6.29 4.57
CA ARG A 181 -16.08 7.68 4.99
C ARG A 181 -17.37 7.84 5.80
N LYS A 182 -18.23 6.84 5.83
CA LYS A 182 -19.52 6.87 6.56
C LYS A 182 -19.46 6.11 7.89
N SER A 183 -18.46 5.27 8.08
CA SER A 183 -18.19 4.53 9.31
C SER A 183 -17.41 5.37 10.32
#